data_1fa8b3cf7de08e28462591f561b3b891
#
_entry.id   1fa8b3cf7de08e28462591f561b3b891
#
_cell.length_a   1.000
_cell.length_b   1.000
_cell.length_c   1.000
_cell.angle_alpha   90.00
_cell.angle_beta   90.00
_cell.angle_gamma   90.00
#
_symmetry.space_group_name_H-M   'P 1'
#
loop_
_entity.id
_entity.type
_entity.pdbx_description
1 polymer ?
#
loop_
_entity_poly.entity_id
_entity_poly.type
_entity_poly.pdbx_seq_one_letter_code
_entity_poly.pdbx_strand_id
1 'polypeptide(L)'
;MTAPSPLAAAPPARPTVEALIRYGASEFDRAGLAYGHGTDNAVDEAAALTFHALGLDHADAAAAYSQTPDAAEVAQVLSLFARRIAERIPAAYLMGRMWFAGLEFEVDERVIVPRSPFAELVAAHFRPWIDPVRVRRILDVGTGSGCIAIACALAFPAATVDAVDLSPAALEVAARNVARHGVGGRLALHLGDVYAPLGDRRYDLIVSNPPYVSDAEMDALPQEYLREPDMALRAGRDGLDVVRRLLAGAPAHLEPGGLLAVEVGDSDERLAVAFPRLPFTWLEFEHGGGGVFVINREQLSAT
;
A
#
# COMPACT_ATOMS: atom_id res chain seq x y z
N MET A 1 12.59 -30.34 -22.86
CA MET A 1 11.95 -30.83 -21.63
C MET A 1 11.21 -29.67 -21.04
N THR A 2 9.89 -29.66 -21.11
CA THR A 2 9.05 -28.66 -20.42
C THR A 2 9.21 -28.85 -18.90
N ALA A 3 9.51 -27.78 -18.17
CA ALA A 3 9.51 -27.86 -16.72
C ALA A 3 8.14 -28.39 -16.22
N PRO A 4 8.11 -29.17 -15.13
CA PRO A 4 6.84 -29.63 -14.59
C PRO A 4 5.95 -28.43 -14.26
N SER A 5 4.64 -28.57 -14.52
CA SER A 5 3.67 -27.52 -14.19
C SER A 5 3.72 -27.23 -12.68
N PRO A 6 3.78 -25.96 -12.27
CA PRO A 6 3.69 -25.62 -10.86
C PRO A 6 2.31 -25.94 -10.24
N LEU A 7 1.29 -26.16 -11.08
CA LEU A 7 -0.02 -26.64 -10.67
C LEU A 7 0.02 -28.15 -10.48
N ALA A 8 -0.28 -28.63 -9.28
CA ALA A 8 -0.13 -30.04 -8.90
C ALA A 8 -1.29 -30.93 -9.36
N ALA A 9 -2.51 -30.37 -9.43
CA ALA A 9 -3.70 -31.08 -9.87
C ALA A 9 -4.10 -30.66 -11.30
N ALA A 10 -4.82 -31.54 -12.00
CA ALA A 10 -5.45 -31.17 -13.27
C ALA A 10 -6.64 -30.23 -13.01
N PRO A 11 -6.80 -29.17 -13.81
CA PRO A 11 -7.97 -28.29 -13.68
C PRO A 11 -9.26 -29.05 -14.06
N PRO A 12 -10.44 -28.61 -13.55
CA PRO A 12 -11.72 -29.19 -13.95
C PRO A 12 -11.94 -29.09 -15.45
N ALA A 13 -12.59 -30.11 -16.02
CA ALA A 13 -13.01 -30.09 -17.43
C ALA A 13 -14.19 -29.11 -17.60
N ARG A 14 -14.05 -28.08 -18.43
CA ARG A 14 -15.05 -27.01 -18.65
C ARG A 14 -15.50 -26.36 -17.35
N PRO A 15 -14.60 -25.71 -16.60
CA PRO A 15 -14.92 -25.13 -15.32
C PRO A 15 -15.81 -23.91 -15.47
N THR A 16 -16.67 -23.67 -14.47
CA THR A 16 -17.24 -22.33 -14.26
C THR A 16 -16.18 -21.42 -13.64
N VAL A 17 -16.42 -20.10 -13.65
CA VAL A 17 -15.58 -19.12 -12.96
C VAL A 17 -15.40 -19.51 -11.48
N GLU A 18 -16.49 -19.89 -10.79
CA GLU A 18 -16.42 -20.36 -9.40
C GLU A 18 -15.52 -21.59 -9.24
N ALA A 19 -15.62 -22.56 -10.17
CA ALA A 19 -14.79 -23.75 -10.12
C ALA A 19 -13.31 -23.45 -10.35
N LEU A 20 -12.98 -22.47 -11.21
CA LEU A 20 -11.60 -21.98 -11.39
C LEU A 20 -11.06 -21.31 -10.14
N ILE A 21 -11.85 -20.46 -9.49
CA ILE A 21 -11.47 -19.79 -8.24
C ILE A 21 -11.17 -20.83 -7.15
N ARG A 22 -12.07 -21.79 -6.95
CA ARG A 22 -11.87 -22.86 -5.94
C ARG A 22 -10.64 -23.72 -6.26
N TYR A 23 -10.42 -24.02 -7.53
CA TYR A 23 -9.23 -24.74 -7.98
C TYR A 23 -7.96 -23.93 -7.68
N GLY A 24 -7.92 -22.65 -8.07
CA GLY A 24 -6.79 -21.74 -7.79
C GLY A 24 -6.49 -21.64 -6.31
N ALA A 25 -7.51 -21.41 -5.48
CA ALA A 25 -7.37 -21.34 -4.03
C ALA A 25 -6.75 -22.63 -3.45
N SER A 26 -7.22 -23.82 -3.89
CA SER A 26 -6.65 -25.10 -3.45
C SER A 26 -5.19 -25.28 -3.88
N GLU A 27 -4.79 -24.80 -5.06
CA GLU A 27 -3.38 -24.84 -5.50
C GLU A 27 -2.51 -23.86 -4.72
N PHE A 28 -3.03 -22.68 -4.39
CA PHE A 28 -2.33 -21.65 -3.59
C PHE A 28 -2.07 -22.14 -2.16
N ASP A 29 -3.10 -22.73 -1.50
CA ASP A 29 -2.96 -23.33 -0.17
C ASP A 29 -1.93 -24.45 -0.17
N ARG A 30 -1.99 -25.35 -1.19
CA ARG A 30 -1.03 -26.44 -1.33
C ARG A 30 0.40 -25.94 -1.54
N ALA A 31 0.57 -24.83 -2.26
CA ALA A 31 1.86 -24.22 -2.48
C ALA A 31 2.38 -23.43 -1.25
N GLY A 32 1.56 -23.24 -0.21
CA GLY A 32 1.91 -22.48 0.98
C GLY A 32 2.25 -21.02 0.64
N LEU A 33 1.37 -20.36 -0.14
CA LEU A 33 1.55 -18.94 -0.47
C LEU A 33 1.30 -18.06 0.75
N ALA A 34 2.07 -16.98 0.87
CA ALA A 34 1.80 -15.93 1.82
C ALA A 34 0.89 -14.86 1.18
N TYR A 35 -0.07 -14.38 1.97
CA TYR A 35 -1.01 -13.32 1.62
C TYR A 35 -0.68 -12.04 2.40
N GLY A 36 -1.46 -10.97 2.20
CA GLY A 36 -1.21 -9.66 2.84
C GLY A 36 -0.82 -8.56 1.85
N HIS A 37 -0.87 -8.87 0.54
CA HIS A 37 -0.64 -7.90 -0.54
C HIS A 37 -1.98 -7.47 -1.17
N GLY A 38 -2.96 -7.13 -0.31
CA GLY A 38 -4.29 -6.69 -0.72
C GLY A 38 -5.37 -7.78 -0.70
N THR A 39 -5.00 -9.01 -0.41
CA THR A 39 -5.88 -10.13 -0.12
C THR A 39 -5.35 -10.88 1.09
N ASP A 40 -6.24 -11.47 1.91
CA ASP A 40 -5.88 -12.12 3.17
C ASP A 40 -5.97 -13.65 3.08
N ASN A 41 -6.44 -14.18 1.94
CA ASN A 41 -6.66 -15.61 1.77
C ASN A 41 -6.59 -16.04 0.30
N ALA A 42 -6.48 -17.37 0.12
CA ALA A 42 -6.35 -18.01 -1.19
C ALA A 42 -7.56 -17.77 -2.11
N VAL A 43 -8.77 -17.74 -1.55
CA VAL A 43 -10.01 -17.63 -2.34
C VAL A 43 -10.12 -16.24 -2.97
N ASP A 44 -9.91 -15.21 -2.18
CA ASP A 44 -9.98 -13.82 -2.65
C ASP A 44 -8.88 -13.52 -3.67
N GLU A 45 -7.66 -14.07 -3.45
CA GLU A 45 -6.57 -13.89 -4.40
C GLU A 45 -6.81 -14.64 -5.72
N ALA A 46 -7.31 -15.88 -5.66
CA ALA A 46 -7.70 -16.63 -6.86
C ALA A 46 -8.86 -15.96 -7.61
N ALA A 47 -9.82 -15.37 -6.87
CA ALA A 47 -10.91 -14.58 -7.46
C ALA A 47 -10.37 -13.35 -8.18
N ALA A 48 -9.51 -12.56 -7.53
CA ALA A 48 -8.92 -11.36 -8.11
C ALA A 48 -8.18 -11.68 -9.44
N LEU A 49 -7.32 -12.70 -9.44
CA LEU A 49 -6.60 -13.14 -10.64
C LEU A 49 -7.54 -13.67 -11.73
N THR A 50 -8.58 -14.43 -11.36
CA THR A 50 -9.57 -14.95 -12.31
C THR A 50 -10.36 -13.84 -12.96
N PHE A 51 -10.89 -12.90 -12.16
CA PHE A 51 -11.64 -11.75 -12.67
C PHE A 51 -10.78 -10.87 -13.56
N HIS A 52 -9.51 -10.64 -13.15
CA HIS A 52 -8.56 -9.90 -13.98
C HIS A 52 -8.33 -10.56 -15.33
N ALA A 53 -8.04 -11.86 -15.36
CA ALA A 53 -7.76 -12.60 -16.59
C ALA A 53 -8.93 -12.62 -17.57
N LEU A 54 -10.16 -12.67 -17.03
CA LEU A 54 -11.39 -12.75 -17.82
C LEU A 54 -12.03 -11.37 -18.09
N GLY A 55 -11.45 -10.28 -17.59
CA GLY A 55 -12.00 -8.92 -17.73
C GLY A 55 -13.37 -8.76 -17.08
N LEU A 56 -13.63 -9.50 -15.99
CA LEU A 56 -14.91 -9.46 -15.27
C LEU A 56 -14.95 -8.31 -14.25
N ASP A 57 -16.14 -7.74 -14.04
CA ASP A 57 -16.36 -6.74 -13.00
C ASP A 57 -16.78 -7.40 -11.69
N HIS A 58 -16.18 -6.98 -10.57
CA HIS A 58 -16.55 -7.43 -9.23
C HIS A 58 -17.96 -7.00 -8.82
N ALA A 59 -18.51 -5.93 -9.40
CA ALA A 59 -19.87 -5.50 -9.16
C ALA A 59 -20.91 -6.54 -9.63
N ASP A 60 -20.57 -7.34 -10.65
CA ASP A 60 -21.43 -8.39 -11.22
C ASP A 60 -21.01 -9.80 -10.81
N ALA A 61 -20.25 -9.96 -9.70
CA ALA A 61 -19.63 -11.21 -9.28
C ALA A 61 -20.63 -12.39 -9.22
N ALA A 62 -21.83 -12.18 -8.70
CA ALA A 62 -22.84 -13.23 -8.59
C ALA A 62 -23.25 -13.83 -9.94
N ALA A 63 -23.36 -13.00 -10.97
CA ALA A 63 -23.65 -13.46 -12.35
C ALA A 63 -22.39 -14.08 -13.02
N ALA A 64 -21.21 -13.57 -12.68
CA ALA A 64 -19.95 -14.06 -13.24
C ALA A 64 -19.63 -15.49 -12.79
N TYR A 65 -19.88 -15.87 -11.55
CA TYR A 65 -19.51 -17.18 -10.99
C TYR A 65 -20.06 -18.38 -11.79
N SER A 66 -21.24 -18.27 -12.38
CA SER A 66 -21.87 -19.33 -13.17
C SER A 66 -21.41 -19.39 -14.64
N GLN A 67 -20.68 -18.39 -15.11
CA GLN A 67 -20.17 -18.34 -16.48
C GLN A 67 -19.16 -19.48 -16.69
N THR A 68 -19.12 -19.99 -17.93
CA THR A 68 -18.18 -21.03 -18.35
C THR A 68 -17.23 -20.42 -19.37
N PRO A 69 -15.99 -20.05 -18.96
CA PRO A 69 -14.99 -19.51 -19.86
C PRO A 69 -14.60 -20.50 -20.94
N ASP A 70 -14.16 -19.99 -22.09
CA ASP A 70 -13.61 -20.83 -23.14
C ASP A 70 -12.22 -21.39 -22.80
N ALA A 71 -11.69 -22.27 -23.66
CA ALA A 71 -10.40 -22.93 -23.39
C ALA A 71 -9.21 -21.95 -23.37
N ALA A 72 -9.26 -20.86 -24.14
CA ALA A 72 -8.21 -19.83 -24.16
C ALA A 72 -8.25 -18.97 -22.89
N GLU A 73 -9.43 -18.60 -22.46
CA GLU A 73 -9.69 -17.87 -21.21
C GLU A 73 -9.25 -18.69 -20.00
N VAL A 74 -9.61 -19.98 -19.94
CA VAL A 74 -9.13 -20.90 -18.89
C VAL A 74 -7.60 -20.96 -18.88
N ALA A 75 -6.95 -21.06 -20.04
CA ALA A 75 -5.50 -21.10 -20.12
C ALA A 75 -4.84 -19.81 -19.59
N GLN A 76 -5.44 -18.63 -19.81
CA GLN A 76 -4.97 -17.37 -19.27
C GLN A 76 -5.02 -17.37 -17.74
N VAL A 77 -6.14 -17.77 -17.14
CA VAL A 77 -6.30 -17.88 -15.68
C VAL A 77 -5.24 -18.83 -15.10
N LEU A 78 -5.10 -20.03 -15.68
CA LEU A 78 -4.14 -21.02 -15.20
C LEU A 78 -2.69 -20.54 -15.33
N SER A 79 -2.38 -19.75 -16.35
CA SER A 79 -1.06 -19.13 -16.51
C SER A 79 -0.74 -18.16 -15.38
N LEU A 80 -1.70 -17.34 -14.95
CA LEU A 80 -1.52 -16.44 -13.80
C LEU A 80 -1.34 -17.22 -12.50
N PHE A 81 -2.14 -18.26 -12.26
CA PHE A 81 -1.98 -19.13 -11.09
C PHE A 81 -0.61 -19.79 -11.05
N ALA A 82 -0.17 -20.32 -12.18
CA ALA A 82 1.14 -20.96 -12.32
C ALA A 82 2.28 -19.98 -12.03
N ARG A 83 2.20 -18.75 -12.53
CA ARG A 83 3.19 -17.71 -12.26
C ARG A 83 3.17 -17.29 -10.79
N ARG A 84 2.00 -17.09 -10.19
CA ARG A 84 1.85 -16.75 -8.78
C ARG A 84 2.55 -17.76 -7.86
N ILE A 85 2.39 -19.05 -8.16
CA ILE A 85 3.01 -20.13 -7.39
C ILE A 85 4.51 -20.22 -7.64
N ALA A 86 4.94 -20.25 -8.91
CA ALA A 86 6.33 -20.50 -9.28
C ALA A 86 7.25 -19.31 -8.96
N GLU A 87 6.77 -18.10 -9.22
CA GLU A 87 7.57 -16.88 -9.12
C GLU A 87 7.37 -16.16 -7.77
N ARG A 88 6.35 -16.55 -6.99
CA ARG A 88 5.99 -15.88 -5.71
C ARG A 88 5.72 -14.38 -5.89
N ILE A 89 5.27 -13.97 -7.05
CA ILE A 89 4.92 -12.59 -7.34
C ILE A 89 3.54 -12.28 -6.74
N PRO A 90 3.37 -11.23 -5.94
CA PRO A 90 2.06 -10.76 -5.47
C PRO A 90 1.03 -10.60 -6.60
N ALA A 91 -0.22 -10.97 -6.34
CA ALA A 91 -1.28 -10.89 -7.34
C ALA A 91 -1.44 -9.47 -7.92
N ALA A 92 -1.28 -8.44 -7.09
CA ALA A 92 -1.34 -7.04 -7.52
C ALA A 92 -0.33 -6.73 -8.63
N TYR A 93 0.90 -7.25 -8.57
CA TYR A 93 1.90 -7.06 -9.62
C TYR A 93 1.59 -7.89 -10.88
N LEU A 94 1.03 -9.09 -10.73
CA LEU A 94 0.58 -9.88 -11.88
C LEU A 94 -0.57 -9.20 -12.63
N MET A 95 -1.44 -8.47 -11.91
CA MET A 95 -2.53 -7.68 -12.47
C MET A 95 -2.09 -6.28 -12.92
N GLY A 96 -0.95 -5.77 -12.44
CA GLY A 96 -0.48 -4.41 -12.67
C GLY A 96 -1.34 -3.33 -12.00
N ARG A 97 -2.18 -3.72 -11.04
CA ARG A 97 -3.12 -2.81 -10.36
C ARG A 97 -3.49 -3.26 -8.95
N MET A 98 -3.84 -2.28 -8.12
CA MET A 98 -4.35 -2.47 -6.76
C MET A 98 -5.36 -1.38 -6.41
N TRP A 99 -6.28 -1.67 -5.50
CA TRP A 99 -7.25 -0.70 -4.95
C TRP A 99 -6.77 -0.16 -3.60
N PHE A 100 -6.93 1.13 -3.42
CA PHE A 100 -6.70 1.81 -2.14
C PHE A 100 -7.72 2.94 -1.98
N ALA A 101 -8.37 3.04 -0.83
CA ALA A 101 -9.41 4.06 -0.53
C ALA A 101 -10.49 4.15 -1.63
N GLY A 102 -10.88 3.02 -2.23
CA GLY A 102 -11.87 2.96 -3.32
C GLY A 102 -11.37 3.40 -4.69
N LEU A 103 -10.08 3.68 -4.85
CA LEU A 103 -9.44 4.13 -6.08
C LEU A 103 -8.52 3.03 -6.64
N GLU A 104 -8.46 2.89 -7.97
CA GLU A 104 -7.58 1.93 -8.63
C GLU A 104 -6.23 2.58 -8.98
N PHE A 105 -5.13 1.95 -8.56
CA PHE A 105 -3.75 2.39 -8.80
C PHE A 105 -2.97 1.39 -9.66
N GLU A 106 -2.15 1.90 -10.57
CA GLU A 106 -1.10 1.11 -11.21
C GLU A 106 -0.01 0.79 -10.19
N VAL A 107 0.43 -0.48 -10.16
CA VAL A 107 1.51 -0.96 -9.30
C VAL A 107 2.37 -1.97 -10.04
N ASP A 108 3.65 -1.98 -9.72
CA ASP A 108 4.62 -2.97 -10.15
C ASP A 108 5.72 -3.11 -9.07
N GLU A 109 6.74 -3.93 -9.31
CA GLU A 109 7.82 -4.22 -8.35
C GLU A 109 8.67 -3.02 -7.93
N ARG A 110 8.41 -1.83 -8.44
CA ARG A 110 9.08 -0.57 -8.05
C ARG A 110 8.48 0.11 -6.83
N VAL A 111 7.28 -0.32 -6.40
CA VAL A 111 6.54 0.25 -5.26
C VAL A 111 5.95 -0.86 -4.42
N ILE A 112 5.73 -0.63 -3.11
CA ILE A 112 4.96 -1.58 -2.30
C ILE A 112 3.51 -1.63 -2.79
N VAL A 113 2.87 -2.78 -2.57
CA VAL A 113 1.42 -2.92 -2.83
C VAL A 113 0.65 -2.08 -1.81
N PRO A 114 -0.22 -1.15 -2.23
CA PRO A 114 -1.04 -0.34 -1.33
C PRO A 114 -1.91 -1.19 -0.39
N ARG A 115 -1.69 -1.08 0.92
CA ARG A 115 -2.40 -1.86 1.95
C ARG A 115 -2.46 -1.15 3.32
N SER A 116 -2.35 0.16 3.33
CA SER A 116 -2.27 0.98 4.54
C SER A 116 -3.66 1.27 5.14
N PRO A 117 -3.82 1.26 6.47
CA PRO A 117 -5.02 1.73 7.15
C PRO A 117 -5.27 3.24 6.98
N PHE A 118 -4.35 3.98 6.39
CA PHE A 118 -4.58 5.39 5.99
C PHE A 118 -5.82 5.57 5.12
N ALA A 119 -6.32 4.53 4.44
CA ALA A 119 -7.57 4.59 3.70
C ALA A 119 -8.76 5.05 4.58
N GLU A 120 -8.84 4.55 5.82
CA GLU A 120 -9.89 4.95 6.78
C GLU A 120 -9.68 6.38 7.27
N LEU A 121 -8.43 6.79 7.53
CA LEU A 121 -8.13 8.17 7.93
C LEU A 121 -8.49 9.18 6.84
N VAL A 122 -8.18 8.86 5.59
CA VAL A 122 -8.54 9.70 4.43
C VAL A 122 -10.05 9.79 4.30
N ALA A 123 -10.79 8.68 4.41
CA ALA A 123 -12.26 8.65 4.37
C ALA A 123 -12.87 9.48 5.50
N ALA A 124 -12.29 9.45 6.70
CA ALA A 124 -12.67 10.26 7.84
C ALA A 124 -12.14 11.71 7.79
N HIS A 125 -11.38 12.08 6.73
CA HIS A 125 -10.71 13.39 6.61
C HIS A 125 -9.83 13.71 7.83
N PHE A 126 -9.18 12.71 8.42
CA PHE A 126 -8.36 12.80 9.63
C PHE A 126 -9.06 13.40 10.86
N ARG A 127 -10.40 13.31 10.90
CA ARG A 127 -11.16 13.70 12.10
C ARG A 127 -10.97 12.65 13.21
N PRO A 128 -11.02 13.06 14.50
CA PRO A 128 -11.22 14.41 15.03
C PRO A 128 -9.91 15.21 15.16
N TRP A 129 -8.79 14.74 14.66
CA TRP A 129 -7.44 15.23 14.90
C TRP A 129 -7.13 16.57 14.23
N ILE A 130 -7.78 16.84 13.09
CA ILE A 130 -7.62 18.08 12.33
C ILE A 130 -8.99 18.58 11.84
N ASP A 131 -9.14 19.89 11.68
CA ASP A 131 -10.31 20.48 11.01
C ASP A 131 -10.11 20.44 9.49
N PRO A 132 -10.84 19.59 8.76
CA PRO A 132 -10.64 19.42 7.32
C PRO A 132 -10.82 20.69 6.50
N VAL A 133 -11.67 21.61 6.97
CA VAL A 133 -11.95 22.88 6.27
C VAL A 133 -10.73 23.80 6.26
N ARG A 134 -9.82 23.62 7.20
CA ARG A 134 -8.60 24.45 7.35
C ARG A 134 -7.40 23.90 6.60
N VAL A 135 -7.42 22.63 6.16
CA VAL A 135 -6.30 21.99 5.47
C VAL A 135 -6.09 22.63 4.09
N ARG A 136 -4.89 23.15 3.85
CA ARG A 136 -4.46 23.78 2.60
C ARG A 136 -3.23 23.15 1.99
N ARG A 137 -2.37 22.58 2.81
CA ARG A 137 -1.12 21.94 2.38
C ARG A 137 -0.95 20.59 3.04
N ILE A 138 -0.74 19.57 2.23
CA ILE A 138 -0.52 18.19 2.67
C ILE A 138 0.84 17.73 2.15
N LEU A 139 1.56 16.99 2.95
CA LEU A 139 2.79 16.32 2.56
C LEU A 139 2.61 14.81 2.75
N ASP A 140 2.97 14.02 1.72
CA ASP A 140 3.11 12.57 1.80
C ASP A 140 4.60 12.21 1.65
N VAL A 141 5.19 11.58 2.67
CA VAL A 141 6.61 11.17 2.67
C VAL A 141 6.73 9.66 2.50
N GLY A 142 7.55 9.25 1.53
CA GLY A 142 7.64 7.84 1.11
C GLY A 142 6.39 7.46 0.29
N THR A 143 6.08 8.27 -0.72
CA THR A 143 4.78 8.20 -1.42
C THR A 143 4.58 6.91 -2.24
N GLY A 144 5.67 6.22 -2.63
CA GLY A 144 5.59 4.97 -3.38
C GLY A 144 4.79 5.11 -4.67
N SER A 145 3.66 4.42 -4.75
CA SER A 145 2.71 4.51 -5.89
C SER A 145 1.94 5.83 -5.95
N GLY A 146 2.06 6.70 -4.94
CA GLY A 146 1.27 7.92 -4.82
C GLY A 146 -0.12 7.70 -4.21
N CYS A 147 -0.45 6.52 -3.73
CA CYS A 147 -1.82 6.18 -3.35
C CYS A 147 -2.35 7.04 -2.20
N ILE A 148 -1.57 7.30 -1.15
CA ILE A 148 -1.98 8.14 -0.02
C ILE A 148 -2.07 9.60 -0.46
N ALA A 149 -1.04 10.12 -1.18
CA ALA A 149 -1.03 11.48 -1.70
C ALA A 149 -2.24 11.79 -2.59
N ILE A 150 -2.56 10.88 -3.53
CA ILE A 150 -3.68 11.03 -4.47
C ILE A 150 -5.01 10.95 -3.73
N ALA A 151 -5.17 9.99 -2.82
CA ALA A 151 -6.38 9.87 -2.01
C ALA A 151 -6.60 11.14 -1.16
N CYS A 152 -5.54 11.68 -0.54
CA CYS A 152 -5.59 12.97 0.16
C CYS A 152 -5.95 14.13 -0.78
N ALA A 153 -5.37 14.19 -1.99
CA ALA A 153 -5.68 15.25 -2.95
C ALA A 153 -7.15 15.23 -3.38
N LEU A 154 -7.77 14.06 -3.46
CA LEU A 154 -9.19 13.92 -3.80
C LEU A 154 -10.10 14.23 -2.60
N ALA A 155 -9.72 13.78 -1.39
CA ALA A 155 -10.48 14.05 -0.17
C ALA A 155 -10.43 15.53 0.27
N PHE A 156 -9.34 16.25 -0.05
CA PHE A 156 -9.14 17.66 0.29
C PHE A 156 -9.03 18.53 -0.96
N PRO A 157 -10.14 18.83 -1.65
CA PRO A 157 -10.10 19.53 -2.95
C PRO A 157 -9.56 20.97 -2.88
N ALA A 158 -9.52 21.58 -1.71
CA ALA A 158 -8.95 22.91 -1.49
C ALA A 158 -7.46 22.90 -1.14
N ALA A 159 -6.85 21.72 -0.96
CA ALA A 159 -5.45 21.59 -0.61
C ALA A 159 -4.56 21.35 -1.84
N THR A 160 -3.30 21.76 -1.72
CA THR A 160 -2.19 21.27 -2.54
C THR A 160 -1.46 20.16 -1.80
N VAL A 161 -0.92 19.21 -2.55
CA VAL A 161 -0.20 18.06 -2.01
C VAL A 161 1.21 18.04 -2.57
N ASP A 162 2.20 17.98 -1.71
CA ASP A 162 3.57 17.60 -2.08
C ASP A 162 3.76 16.12 -1.71
N ALA A 163 4.35 15.32 -2.60
CA ALA A 163 4.62 13.91 -2.38
C ALA A 163 6.10 13.64 -2.64
N VAL A 164 6.79 13.10 -1.65
CA VAL A 164 8.25 12.88 -1.68
C VAL A 164 8.55 11.40 -1.69
N ASP A 165 9.51 10.99 -2.54
CA ASP A 165 10.08 9.65 -2.48
C ASP A 165 11.59 9.70 -2.78
N LEU A 166 12.34 8.78 -2.19
CA LEU A 166 13.77 8.63 -2.44
C LEU A 166 14.04 7.87 -3.74
N SER A 167 13.07 7.08 -4.23
CA SER A 167 13.17 6.26 -5.43
C SER A 167 12.65 7.01 -6.66
N PRO A 168 13.49 7.31 -7.65
CA PRO A 168 13.02 7.86 -8.92
C PRO A 168 12.09 6.88 -9.65
N ALA A 169 12.30 5.57 -9.49
CA ALA A 169 11.46 4.54 -10.09
C ALA A 169 10.05 4.50 -9.47
N ALA A 170 9.93 4.72 -8.15
CA ALA A 170 8.63 4.86 -7.49
C ALA A 170 7.89 6.11 -7.99
N LEU A 171 8.60 7.23 -8.14
CA LEU A 171 8.00 8.47 -8.66
C LEU A 171 7.50 8.34 -10.11
N GLU A 172 8.09 7.48 -10.93
CA GLU A 172 7.54 7.17 -12.25
C GLU A 172 6.18 6.47 -12.16
N VAL A 173 6.02 5.54 -11.20
CA VAL A 173 4.72 4.89 -10.94
C VAL A 173 3.71 5.92 -10.41
N ALA A 174 4.12 6.71 -9.41
CA ALA A 174 3.30 7.78 -8.85
C ALA A 174 2.84 8.78 -9.93
N ALA A 175 3.72 9.17 -10.86
CA ALA A 175 3.38 10.10 -11.95
C ALA A 175 2.28 9.54 -12.88
N ARG A 176 2.32 8.23 -13.19
CA ARG A 176 1.24 7.59 -13.96
C ARG A 176 -0.09 7.63 -13.19
N ASN A 177 -0.06 7.34 -11.90
CA ASN A 177 -1.24 7.40 -11.04
C ASN A 177 -1.77 8.84 -10.89
N VAL A 178 -0.91 9.83 -10.71
CA VAL A 178 -1.30 11.25 -10.69
C VAL A 178 -2.01 11.66 -11.97
N ALA A 179 -1.49 11.24 -13.12
CA ALA A 179 -2.12 11.50 -14.42
C ALA A 179 -3.46 10.78 -14.57
N ARG A 180 -3.53 9.50 -14.17
CA ARG A 180 -4.74 8.67 -14.19
C ARG A 180 -5.88 9.30 -13.40
N HIS A 181 -5.60 9.83 -12.21
CA HIS A 181 -6.59 10.44 -11.31
C HIS A 181 -6.81 11.93 -11.54
N GLY A 182 -6.10 12.54 -12.50
CA GLY A 182 -6.30 13.93 -12.89
C GLY A 182 -5.96 14.97 -11.82
N VAL A 183 -5.10 14.63 -10.85
CA VAL A 183 -4.76 15.52 -9.72
C VAL A 183 -3.48 16.33 -9.90
N GLY A 184 -2.80 16.23 -11.06
CA GLY A 184 -1.51 16.87 -11.33
C GLY A 184 -1.51 18.41 -11.24
N GLY A 185 -2.67 19.07 -11.29
CA GLY A 185 -2.76 20.52 -11.04
C GLY A 185 -2.59 20.93 -9.57
N ARG A 186 -2.65 19.98 -8.63
CA ARG A 186 -2.61 20.21 -7.18
C ARG A 186 -1.67 19.27 -6.43
N LEU A 187 -1.08 18.27 -7.10
CA LEU A 187 -0.15 17.33 -6.54
C LEU A 187 1.19 17.41 -7.26
N ALA A 188 2.26 17.71 -6.52
CA ALA A 188 3.63 17.77 -7.02
C ALA A 188 4.47 16.62 -6.45
N LEU A 189 5.24 15.95 -7.31
CA LEU A 189 6.16 14.87 -6.95
C LEU A 189 7.58 15.43 -6.79
N HIS A 190 8.27 15.02 -5.73
CA HIS A 190 9.63 15.47 -5.41
C HIS A 190 10.56 14.28 -5.15
N LEU A 191 11.68 14.24 -5.83
CA LEU A 191 12.75 13.29 -5.56
C LEU A 191 13.60 13.79 -4.39
N GLY A 192 13.71 13.01 -3.33
CA GLY A 192 14.56 13.36 -2.20
C GLY A 192 14.30 12.59 -0.93
N ASP A 193 15.11 12.83 0.08
CA ASP A 193 15.05 12.16 1.37
C ASP A 193 14.23 12.99 2.36
N VAL A 194 13.10 12.46 2.78
CA VAL A 194 12.16 13.02 3.77
C VAL A 194 11.80 14.48 3.44
N TYR A 195 12.38 15.44 4.12
CA TYR A 195 12.08 16.88 3.93
C TYR A 195 13.09 17.61 3.02
N ALA A 196 14.17 16.95 2.65
CA ALA A 196 15.30 17.60 1.96
C ALA A 196 14.91 18.41 0.68
N PRO A 197 13.97 17.95 -0.18
CA PRO A 197 13.61 18.68 -1.39
C PRO A 197 12.64 19.85 -1.16
N LEU A 198 12.15 20.06 0.08
CA LEU A 198 11.01 20.93 0.36
C LEU A 198 11.38 22.34 0.83
N GLY A 199 12.65 22.57 1.21
CA GLY A 199 13.09 23.85 1.80
C GLY A 199 12.30 24.17 3.07
N ASP A 200 11.85 25.42 3.23
CA ASP A 200 11.13 25.89 4.43
C ASP A 200 9.60 25.73 4.34
N ARG A 201 9.10 24.86 3.44
CA ARG A 201 7.66 24.64 3.28
C ARG A 201 7.06 24.05 4.54
N ARG A 202 5.84 24.50 4.86
CA ARG A 202 5.06 24.01 6.00
C ARG A 202 3.73 23.47 5.55
N TYR A 203 3.21 22.51 6.32
CA TYR A 203 2.03 21.71 6.00
C TYR A 203 1.05 21.65 7.16
N ASP A 204 -0.23 21.65 6.87
CA ASP A 204 -1.29 21.44 7.86
C ASP A 204 -1.35 19.96 8.25
N LEU A 205 -1.04 19.06 7.30
CA LEU A 205 -1.04 17.62 7.49
C LEU A 205 0.21 17.01 6.81
N ILE A 206 0.98 16.25 7.57
CA ILE A 206 2.04 15.38 7.07
C ILE A 206 1.61 13.94 7.30
N VAL A 207 1.62 13.14 6.25
CA VAL A 207 1.34 11.70 6.30
C VAL A 207 2.56 10.93 5.84
N SER A 208 2.76 9.73 6.37
CA SER A 208 3.82 8.83 5.91
C SER A 208 3.49 7.39 6.27
N ASN A 209 3.64 6.50 5.28
CA ASN A 209 3.83 5.08 5.52
C ASN A 209 5.27 4.73 5.12
N PRO A 210 6.25 5.02 5.98
CA PRO A 210 7.66 4.84 5.67
C PRO A 210 8.06 3.37 5.82
N PRO A 211 9.24 2.96 5.34
CA PRO A 211 9.82 1.69 5.73
C PRO A 211 9.90 1.59 7.26
N TYR A 212 9.53 0.43 7.81
CA TYR A 212 9.55 0.16 9.27
C TYR A 212 9.99 -1.26 9.64
N VAL A 213 10.40 -2.08 8.65
CA VAL A 213 10.87 -3.45 8.91
C VAL A 213 12.33 -3.41 9.34
N SER A 214 12.65 -4.03 10.49
CA SER A 214 14.03 -4.15 10.97
C SER A 214 14.83 -5.15 10.15
N ASP A 215 16.17 -5.06 10.22
CA ASP A 215 17.06 -5.99 9.53
C ASP A 215 16.77 -7.46 9.90
N ALA A 216 16.47 -7.74 11.17
CA ALA A 216 16.16 -9.09 11.63
C ALA A 216 14.81 -9.61 11.13
N GLU A 217 13.82 -8.74 11.02
CA GLU A 217 12.49 -9.07 10.48
C GLU A 217 12.56 -9.32 8.98
N MET A 218 13.38 -8.55 8.23
CA MET A 218 13.59 -8.76 6.80
C MET A 218 14.03 -10.18 6.47
N ASP A 219 14.91 -10.77 7.29
CA ASP A 219 15.42 -12.13 7.10
C ASP A 219 14.32 -13.21 7.32
N ALA A 220 13.24 -12.87 8.02
CA ALA A 220 12.12 -13.75 8.32
C ALA A 220 10.90 -13.58 7.40
N LEU A 221 10.92 -12.58 6.50
CA LEU A 221 9.80 -12.31 5.62
C LEU A 221 9.54 -13.46 4.63
N PRO A 222 8.27 -13.76 4.34
CA PRO A 222 7.88 -14.63 3.23
C PRO A 222 8.46 -14.17 1.90
N GLN A 223 8.62 -15.11 0.95
CA GLN A 223 9.20 -14.82 -0.37
C GLN A 223 8.41 -13.78 -1.16
N GLU A 224 7.12 -13.68 -0.94
CA GLU A 224 6.23 -12.72 -1.58
C GLU A 224 6.62 -11.26 -1.23
N TYR A 225 6.97 -10.99 0.04
CA TYR A 225 7.42 -9.68 0.47
C TYR A 225 8.79 -9.30 -0.11
N LEU A 226 9.64 -10.29 -0.41
CA LEU A 226 10.93 -10.06 -1.07
C LEU A 226 10.80 -9.68 -2.55
N ARG A 227 9.57 -9.67 -3.10
CA ARG A 227 9.26 -9.12 -4.43
C ARG A 227 9.00 -7.63 -4.40
N GLU A 228 8.73 -7.08 -3.24
CA GLU A 228 8.63 -5.63 -3.04
C GLU A 228 10.03 -5.01 -2.92
N PRO A 229 10.18 -3.70 -3.21
CA PRO A 229 11.49 -3.04 -3.10
C PRO A 229 12.03 -3.11 -1.66
N ASP A 230 13.25 -3.59 -1.48
CA ASP A 230 13.91 -3.65 -0.17
C ASP A 230 13.89 -2.30 0.56
N MET A 231 14.18 -1.22 -0.17
CA MET A 231 14.19 0.14 0.38
C MET A 231 12.82 0.65 0.86
N ALA A 232 11.73 0.03 0.42
CA ALA A 232 10.38 0.39 0.83
C ALA A 232 9.91 -0.40 2.07
N LEU A 233 10.69 -1.41 2.50
CA LEU A 233 10.42 -2.22 3.68
C LEU A 233 11.45 -1.97 4.79
N ARG A 234 12.74 -2.02 4.46
CA ARG A 234 13.85 -2.00 5.41
C ARG A 234 14.09 -0.62 6.01
N ALA A 235 14.14 -0.55 7.34
CA ALA A 235 14.42 0.68 8.09
C ALA A 235 15.51 0.52 9.16
N GLY A 236 16.56 -0.20 8.81
CA GLY A 236 17.74 -0.37 9.66
C GLY A 236 17.56 -1.39 10.78
N ARG A 237 18.47 -1.31 11.78
CA ARG A 237 18.58 -2.34 12.80
C ARG A 237 17.30 -2.58 13.61
N ASP A 238 16.54 -1.52 13.90
CA ASP A 238 15.35 -1.59 14.76
C ASP A 238 14.05 -1.13 14.06
N GLY A 239 14.10 -0.90 12.76
CA GLY A 239 12.92 -0.48 11.99
C GLY A 239 12.54 0.99 12.14
N LEU A 240 13.37 1.81 12.80
CA LEU A 240 13.01 3.19 13.15
C LEU A 240 13.79 4.29 12.40
N ASP A 241 14.67 3.93 11.46
CA ASP A 241 15.57 4.91 10.84
C ASP A 241 14.85 6.05 10.13
N VAL A 242 13.75 5.74 9.44
CA VAL A 242 12.99 6.76 8.71
C VAL A 242 12.09 7.55 9.65
N VAL A 243 11.39 6.88 10.57
CA VAL A 243 10.50 7.57 11.53
C VAL A 243 11.26 8.53 12.44
N ARG A 244 12.52 8.22 12.82
CA ARG A 244 13.38 9.17 13.55
C ARG A 244 13.59 10.46 12.79
N ARG A 245 13.85 10.39 11.48
CA ARG A 245 14.03 11.57 10.63
C ARG A 245 12.74 12.34 10.44
N LEU A 246 11.62 11.64 10.30
CA LEU A 246 10.29 12.25 10.25
C LEU A 246 10.01 13.05 11.52
N LEU A 247 10.18 12.45 12.70
CA LEU A 247 9.94 13.12 13.98
C LEU A 247 10.87 14.31 14.20
N ALA A 248 12.15 14.19 13.85
CA ALA A 248 13.13 15.26 14.01
C ALA A 248 12.84 16.49 13.13
N GLY A 249 12.37 16.29 11.91
CA GLY A 249 12.10 17.37 10.95
C GLY A 249 10.68 17.94 11.04
N ALA A 250 9.71 17.18 11.52
CA ALA A 250 8.30 17.56 11.52
C ALA A 250 8.00 18.92 12.20
N PRO A 251 8.62 19.31 13.34
CA PRO A 251 8.36 20.62 13.95
C PRO A 251 8.68 21.82 13.04
N ALA A 252 9.68 21.67 12.16
CA ALA A 252 10.04 22.72 11.20
C ALA A 252 9.09 22.79 10.01
N HIS A 253 8.48 21.65 9.65
CA HIS A 253 7.62 21.50 8.46
C HIS A 253 6.12 21.45 8.75
N LEU A 254 5.69 21.49 10.01
CA LEU A 254 4.28 21.62 10.37
C LEU A 254 3.90 23.09 10.58
N GLU A 255 2.70 23.45 10.15
CA GLU A 255 2.06 24.72 10.56
C GLU A 255 1.67 24.64 12.05
N PRO A 256 1.44 25.79 12.74
CA PRO A 256 0.85 25.77 14.07
C PRO A 256 -0.49 25.01 14.07
N GLY A 257 -0.63 24.04 14.98
CA GLY A 257 -1.77 23.11 15.01
C GLY A 257 -1.75 22.05 13.91
N GLY A 258 -0.69 21.95 13.13
CA GLY A 258 -0.52 20.93 12.10
C GLY A 258 -0.31 19.52 12.68
N LEU A 259 -0.73 18.52 11.94
CA LEU A 259 -0.75 17.11 12.33
C LEU A 259 0.29 16.29 11.56
N LEU A 260 1.04 15.46 12.27
CA LEU A 260 1.82 14.36 11.71
C LEU A 260 1.08 13.04 11.97
N ALA A 261 0.83 12.26 10.93
CA ALA A 261 0.28 10.91 10.99
C ALA A 261 1.27 9.93 10.34
N VAL A 262 1.69 8.89 11.06
CA VAL A 262 2.71 7.94 10.57
C VAL A 262 2.31 6.51 10.91
N GLU A 263 2.45 5.63 9.92
CA GLU A 263 2.37 4.19 10.09
C GLU A 263 3.77 3.64 10.40
N VAL A 264 3.86 2.77 11.40
CA VAL A 264 5.10 2.09 11.80
C VAL A 264 4.88 0.58 11.98
N GLY A 265 3.70 0.07 11.60
CA GLY A 265 3.34 -1.35 11.74
C GLY A 265 3.64 -1.89 13.14
N ASP A 266 4.28 -3.05 13.22
CA ASP A 266 4.62 -3.73 14.48
C ASP A 266 5.81 -3.09 15.23
N SER A 267 6.25 -1.89 14.82
CA SER A 267 7.34 -1.15 15.49
C SER A 267 6.84 -0.15 16.55
N ASP A 268 5.56 -0.13 16.87
CA ASP A 268 4.92 0.81 17.80
C ASP A 268 5.51 0.75 19.22
N GLU A 269 5.67 -0.44 19.79
CA GLU A 269 6.31 -0.63 21.11
C GLU A 269 7.77 -0.15 21.10
N ARG A 270 8.52 -0.48 20.05
CA ARG A 270 9.92 -0.04 19.89
C ARG A 270 10.01 1.48 19.80
N LEU A 271 9.08 2.09 19.06
CA LEU A 271 9.00 3.54 18.93
C LEU A 271 8.66 4.22 20.26
N ALA A 272 7.70 3.70 21.01
CA ALA A 272 7.33 4.21 22.34
C ALA A 272 8.51 4.13 23.32
N VAL A 273 9.29 3.06 23.29
CA VAL A 273 10.51 2.92 24.10
C VAL A 273 11.61 3.89 23.66
N ALA A 274 11.77 4.12 22.35
CA ALA A 274 12.79 5.04 21.82
C ALA A 274 12.48 6.52 22.12
N PHE A 275 11.19 6.86 22.22
CA PHE A 275 10.71 8.23 22.45
C PHE A 275 9.71 8.33 23.60
N PRO A 276 10.12 8.00 24.86
CA PRO A 276 9.20 7.86 25.99
C PRO A 276 8.55 9.18 26.44
N ARG A 277 9.02 10.32 25.93
CA ARG A 277 8.45 11.66 26.25
C ARG A 277 7.47 12.16 25.19
N LEU A 278 7.43 11.56 24.00
CA LEU A 278 6.49 11.95 22.97
C LEU A 278 5.11 11.31 23.24
N PRO A 279 4.04 12.13 23.34
CA PRO A 279 2.70 11.63 23.63
C PRO A 279 2.02 11.16 22.34
N PHE A 280 2.49 10.05 21.78
CA PHE A 280 1.86 9.43 20.62
C PHE A 280 0.41 9.07 20.91
N THR A 281 -0.49 9.40 20.00
CA THR A 281 -1.87 8.90 20.03
C THR A 281 -1.98 7.78 19.00
N TRP A 282 -2.02 6.55 19.49
CA TRP A 282 -2.19 5.35 18.65
C TRP A 282 -3.64 5.19 18.21
N LEU A 283 -3.83 4.82 16.96
CA LEU A 283 -5.15 4.72 16.33
C LEU A 283 -5.55 3.26 16.16
N GLU A 284 -6.84 3.00 16.32
CA GLU A 284 -7.49 1.72 16.02
C GLU A 284 -8.34 1.87 14.76
N PHE A 285 -8.44 0.81 13.96
CA PHE A 285 -9.12 0.78 12.66
C PHE A 285 -10.18 -0.31 12.60
N GLU A 286 -11.29 -0.05 11.90
CA GLU A 286 -12.41 -0.99 11.78
C GLU A 286 -12.07 -2.20 10.90
N HIS A 287 -11.23 -1.99 9.86
CA HIS A 287 -10.89 -3.03 8.88
C HIS A 287 -9.52 -3.69 9.13
N GLY A 288 -8.99 -3.53 10.33
CA GLY A 288 -7.69 -4.09 10.71
C GLY A 288 -6.52 -3.17 10.29
N GLY A 289 -5.32 -3.64 10.60
CA GLY A 289 -4.13 -2.83 10.57
C GLY A 289 -3.89 -2.13 11.90
N GLY A 290 -2.66 -1.71 12.15
CA GLY A 290 -2.26 -1.08 13.41
C GLY A 290 -0.95 -0.31 13.25
N GLY A 291 -0.40 0.13 14.38
CA GLY A 291 0.86 0.85 14.39
C GLY A 291 0.79 2.19 13.67
N VAL A 292 -0.36 2.85 13.65
CA VAL A 292 -0.47 4.23 13.18
C VAL A 292 -0.64 5.16 14.37
N PHE A 293 0.18 6.19 14.41
CA PHE A 293 0.04 7.25 15.41
C PHE A 293 -0.21 8.60 14.76
N VAL A 294 -0.81 9.48 15.56
CA VAL A 294 -0.88 10.91 15.27
C VAL A 294 -0.24 11.71 16.41
N ILE A 295 0.38 12.82 16.05
CA ILE A 295 0.98 13.77 16.98
C ILE A 295 0.95 15.16 16.34
N ASN A 296 0.64 16.20 17.12
CA ASN A 296 0.64 17.57 16.60
C ASN A 296 2.00 18.27 16.81
N ARG A 297 2.17 19.41 16.13
CA ARG A 297 3.40 20.19 16.20
C ARG A 297 3.76 20.60 17.62
N GLU A 298 2.80 21.03 18.42
CA GLU A 298 2.99 21.52 19.78
C GLU A 298 3.50 20.42 20.69
N GLN A 299 2.96 19.21 20.55
CA GLN A 299 3.40 18.01 21.26
C GLN A 299 4.84 17.60 20.89
N LEU A 300 5.21 17.72 19.60
CA LEU A 300 6.57 17.46 19.13
C LEU A 300 7.58 18.50 19.66
N SER A 301 7.16 19.75 19.87
CA SER A 301 8.04 20.84 20.29
C SER A 301 8.17 20.97 21.81
N ALA A 302 7.34 20.30 22.59
CA ALA A 302 7.32 20.38 24.05
C ALA A 302 8.35 19.45 24.74
N THR A 303 9.09 18.66 23.96
CA THR A 303 10.08 17.69 24.42
C THR A 303 11.49 18.07 24.04
#